data_c2d249f7ec21ca78b5fc4f625bb455a0
#
_entry.id   c2d249f7ec21ca78b5fc4f625bb455a0
#
_cell.length_a   1.000
_cell.length_b   1.000
_cell.length_c   1.000
_cell.angle_alpha   90.00
_cell.angle_beta   90.00
_cell.angle_gamma   90.00
#
_symmetry.space_group_name_H-M   'P 1'
#
loop_
_entity.id
_entity.type
_entity.pdbx_description
1 polymer ?
#
loop_
_entity_poly.entity_id
_entity_poly.type
_entity_poly.pdbx_seq_one_letter_code
_entity_poly.pdbx_strand_id
1 'polypeptide(L)'
;MDGIFANLPRSTATDEQFSQLLARPGLRIERIVSTGQCSPAGFWYDQPDGEWVLLIQGDARLRFADEAEVRHLKAGDFVDIAPHRRHRVDWTAPGEITIWLAVHYAA
;
A
#
# COMPACT_ATOMS: atom_id res chain seq x y z
N MET A 1 -8.54 -1.17 22.26
CA MET A 1 -8.98 -0.11 21.34
C MET A 1 -8.14 -0.19 20.06
N ASP A 2 -8.79 -0.10 18.93
CA ASP A 2 -8.12 -0.15 17.65
C ASP A 2 -7.66 1.25 17.23
N GLY A 3 -6.54 1.31 16.54
CA GLY A 3 -6.02 2.57 16.05
C GLY A 3 -5.09 2.36 14.87
N ILE A 4 -5.05 3.32 13.95
CA ILE A 4 -4.23 3.19 12.74
C ILE A 4 -2.73 3.14 13.07
N PHE A 5 -2.31 3.66 14.20
CA PHE A 5 -0.93 3.63 14.66
C PHE A 5 -0.68 2.59 15.77
N ALA A 6 -1.67 1.74 16.07
CA ALA A 6 -1.55 0.75 17.13
C ALA A 6 -0.79 -0.49 16.65
N ASN A 7 -0.03 -1.10 17.55
CA ASN A 7 0.64 -2.39 17.32
C ASN A 7 1.51 -2.40 16.05
N LEU A 8 2.28 -1.34 15.85
CA LEU A 8 3.19 -1.25 14.73
C LEU A 8 4.38 -2.21 14.89
N PRO A 9 4.88 -2.80 13.80
CA PRO A 9 6.11 -3.57 13.84
C PRO A 9 7.32 -2.65 14.12
N ARG A 10 8.46 -3.25 14.41
CA ARG A 10 9.72 -2.49 14.50
C ARG A 10 10.15 -2.04 13.11
N SER A 11 10.82 -0.90 13.03
CA SER A 11 11.36 -0.38 11.77
C SER A 11 12.38 -1.30 11.11
N THR A 12 12.90 -2.28 11.87
CA THR A 12 13.84 -3.31 11.39
C THR A 12 13.14 -4.59 10.96
N ALA A 13 11.81 -4.65 10.97
CA ALA A 13 11.07 -5.84 10.55
C ALA A 13 11.42 -6.21 9.10
N THR A 14 11.53 -7.52 8.83
CA THR A 14 11.91 -8.00 7.49
C THR A 14 10.71 -8.18 6.57
N ASP A 15 9.50 -8.31 7.13
CA ASP A 15 8.28 -8.54 6.37
C ASP A 15 7.30 -7.40 6.56
N GLU A 16 6.51 -7.14 5.51
CA GLU A 16 5.37 -6.23 5.62
C GLU A 16 4.30 -6.82 6.54
N GLN A 17 3.58 -5.94 7.23
CA GLN A 17 2.45 -6.33 8.07
C GLN A 17 1.15 -5.95 7.37
N PHE A 18 0.24 -6.93 7.23
CA PHE A 18 -1.09 -6.73 6.66
C PHE A 18 -2.13 -6.96 7.75
N SER A 19 -3.01 -5.97 7.96
CA SER A 19 -4.06 -6.05 8.98
C SER A 19 -5.40 -5.68 8.36
N GLN A 20 -6.35 -6.61 8.38
CA GLN A 20 -7.70 -6.32 7.91
C GLN A 20 -8.45 -5.51 8.98
N LEU A 21 -8.92 -4.33 8.62
CA LEU A 21 -9.62 -3.43 9.52
C LEU A 21 -11.14 -3.59 9.42
N LEU A 22 -11.64 -3.85 8.22
CA LEU A 22 -13.06 -4.00 7.94
C LEU A 22 -13.26 -4.84 6.70
N ALA A 23 -14.27 -5.71 6.70
CA ALA A 23 -14.71 -6.42 5.50
C ALA A 23 -16.24 -6.43 5.45
N ARG A 24 -16.76 -6.11 4.27
CA ARG A 24 -18.20 -6.15 3.95
C ARG A 24 -18.33 -6.67 2.53
N PRO A 25 -19.50 -7.13 2.09
CA PRO A 25 -19.67 -7.54 0.70
C PRO A 25 -19.22 -6.41 -0.25
N GLY A 26 -18.28 -6.72 -1.14
CA GLY A 26 -17.74 -5.75 -2.09
C GLY A 26 -16.81 -4.69 -1.51
N LEU A 27 -16.41 -4.80 -0.23
CA LEU A 27 -15.56 -3.81 0.40
C LEU A 27 -14.60 -4.47 1.39
N ARG A 28 -13.32 -4.11 1.32
CA ARG A 28 -12.32 -4.53 2.31
C ARG A 28 -11.38 -3.36 2.59
N ILE A 29 -11.16 -3.08 3.86
CA ILE A 29 -10.21 -2.05 4.30
C ILE A 29 -9.08 -2.74 5.06
N GLU A 30 -7.84 -2.45 4.68
CA GLU A 30 -6.68 -3.01 5.35
C GLU A 30 -5.61 -1.94 5.59
N ARG A 31 -4.86 -2.15 6.67
CA ARG A 31 -3.65 -1.39 6.93
C ARG A 31 -2.47 -2.22 6.48
N ILE A 32 -1.57 -1.61 5.71
CA ILE A 32 -0.31 -2.22 5.29
C ILE A 32 0.82 -1.40 5.91
N VAL A 33 1.73 -2.07 6.59
CA VAL A 33 2.90 -1.41 7.17
C VAL A 33 4.15 -1.97 6.50
N SER A 34 4.87 -1.08 5.83
CA SER A 34 6.14 -1.39 5.18
C SER A 34 7.29 -0.82 6.01
N THR A 35 8.41 -1.53 6.03
CA THR A 35 9.62 -1.13 6.74
C THR A 35 10.84 -1.26 5.81
N GLY A 36 10.69 -0.74 4.58
CA GLY A 36 11.71 -0.81 3.55
C GLY A 36 11.47 -1.85 2.47
N GLN A 37 10.38 -2.62 2.56
CA GLN A 37 10.06 -3.64 1.56
C GLN A 37 9.55 -2.98 0.27
N CYS A 38 9.75 -3.69 -0.83
CA CYS A 38 9.21 -3.33 -2.13
C CYS A 38 8.72 -4.58 -2.84
N SER A 39 7.99 -4.41 -3.94
CA SER A 39 7.56 -5.53 -4.76
C SER A 39 8.78 -6.24 -5.36
N PRO A 40 8.76 -7.60 -5.43
CA PRO A 40 9.86 -8.33 -6.06
C PRO A 40 10.09 -7.93 -7.50
N ALA A 41 11.31 -8.08 -8.00
CA ALA A 41 11.65 -7.77 -9.38
C ALA A 41 10.73 -8.51 -10.34
N GLY A 42 10.19 -7.80 -11.33
CA GLY A 42 9.28 -8.37 -12.33
C GLY A 42 7.85 -8.63 -11.87
N PHE A 43 7.54 -8.38 -10.61
CA PHE A 43 6.19 -8.57 -10.08
C PHE A 43 5.33 -7.32 -10.32
N TRP A 44 4.10 -7.55 -10.80
CA TRP A 44 3.08 -6.52 -10.97
C TRP A 44 1.78 -6.98 -10.34
N TYR A 45 1.18 -6.10 -9.53
CA TYR A 45 -0.20 -6.32 -9.09
C TYR A 45 -1.15 -6.12 -10.26
N ASP A 46 -2.11 -7.04 -10.39
CA ASP A 46 -3.17 -6.98 -11.38
C ASP A 46 -4.41 -7.59 -10.73
N GLN A 47 -5.29 -6.75 -10.21
CA GLN A 47 -6.39 -7.18 -9.34
C GLN A 47 -7.74 -6.90 -9.99
N PRO A 48 -8.73 -7.79 -9.79
CA PRO A 48 -10.07 -7.58 -10.36
C PRO A 48 -10.86 -6.47 -9.68
N ASP A 49 -10.50 -6.13 -8.44
CA ASP A 49 -11.15 -5.06 -7.69
C ASP A 49 -10.39 -3.76 -7.84
N GLY A 50 -11.09 -2.64 -7.62
CA GLY A 50 -10.43 -1.35 -7.47
C GLY A 50 -9.74 -1.24 -6.11
N GLU A 51 -8.73 -0.39 -6.02
CA GLU A 51 -7.99 -0.15 -4.78
C GLU A 51 -7.72 1.34 -4.63
N TRP A 52 -8.28 1.93 -3.58
CA TRP A 52 -7.94 3.30 -3.20
C TRP A 52 -6.94 3.25 -2.06
N VAL A 53 -5.77 3.84 -2.25
CA VAL A 53 -4.71 3.80 -1.25
C VAL A 53 -4.34 5.20 -0.79
N LEU A 54 -4.20 5.36 0.53
CA LEU A 54 -3.76 6.58 1.19
C LEU A 54 -2.48 6.28 1.96
N LEU A 55 -1.43 7.07 1.73
CA LEU A 55 -0.22 6.98 2.54
C LEU A 55 -0.43 7.80 3.81
N ILE A 56 -0.53 7.12 4.95
CA ILE A 56 -0.76 7.76 6.25
C ILE A 56 0.53 8.34 6.82
N GLN A 57 1.63 7.59 6.64
CA GLN A 57 2.94 7.93 7.21
C GLN A 57 4.03 7.31 6.35
N GLY A 58 5.17 7.95 6.28
CA GLY A 58 6.34 7.41 5.61
C GLY A 58 6.54 7.96 4.22
N ASP A 59 7.19 7.16 3.37
CA ASP A 59 7.66 7.60 2.07
C ASP A 59 7.73 6.39 1.14
N ALA A 60 7.15 6.50 -0.05
CA ALA A 60 7.03 5.37 -0.96
C ALA A 60 7.05 5.81 -2.43
N ARG A 61 7.40 4.88 -3.31
CA ARG A 61 7.33 5.07 -4.76
C ARG A 61 6.46 3.99 -5.35
N LEU A 62 5.43 4.42 -6.08
CA LEU A 62 4.45 3.57 -6.73
C LEU A 62 4.64 3.70 -8.25
N ARG A 63 4.79 2.58 -8.93
CA ARG A 63 4.95 2.55 -10.38
C ARG A 63 3.74 1.93 -11.03
N PHE A 64 3.22 2.60 -12.08
CA PHE A 64 2.20 2.03 -12.96
C PHE A 64 2.82 1.57 -14.25
N ALA A 65 2.39 0.41 -14.75
CA ALA A 65 2.92 -0.13 -16.01
C ALA A 65 2.60 0.77 -17.21
N ASP A 66 1.53 1.55 -17.13
CA ASP A 66 1.07 2.45 -18.19
C ASP A 66 1.60 3.89 -18.05
N GLU A 67 2.52 4.13 -17.12
CA GLU A 67 3.13 5.45 -16.93
C GLU A 67 4.66 5.37 -17.09
N ALA A 68 5.23 6.41 -17.69
CA ALA A 68 6.67 6.47 -17.91
C ALA A 68 7.44 6.73 -16.61
N GLU A 69 6.85 7.49 -15.67
CA GLU A 69 7.52 7.91 -14.46
C GLU A 69 6.89 7.28 -13.22
N VAL A 70 7.74 6.98 -12.22
CA VAL A 70 7.29 6.51 -10.93
C VAL A 70 6.64 7.66 -10.16
N ARG A 71 5.59 7.36 -9.38
CA ARG A 71 4.97 8.34 -8.49
C ARG A 71 5.61 8.28 -7.11
N HIS A 72 6.07 9.40 -6.62
CA HIS A 72 6.60 9.53 -5.27
C HIS A 72 5.46 9.96 -4.35
N LEU A 73 5.08 9.08 -3.41
CA LEU A 73 4.00 9.34 -2.46
C LEU A 73 4.57 9.74 -1.11
N LYS A 74 3.98 10.77 -0.54
CA LYS A 74 4.27 11.27 0.81
C LYS A 74 3.02 11.19 1.67
N ALA A 75 3.18 11.32 2.98
CA ALA A 75 2.07 11.27 3.91
C ALA A 75 0.94 12.22 3.48
N GLY A 76 -0.27 11.72 3.37
CA GLY A 76 -1.44 12.43 2.90
C GLY A 76 -1.75 12.26 1.41
N ASP A 77 -0.84 11.70 0.62
CA ASP A 77 -1.11 11.44 -0.79
C ASP A 77 -1.99 10.20 -0.95
N PHE A 78 -2.91 10.23 -1.90
CA PHE A 78 -3.76 9.08 -2.20
C PHE A 78 -3.86 8.85 -3.70
N VAL A 79 -4.17 7.61 -4.07
CA VAL A 79 -4.32 7.19 -5.46
C VAL A 79 -5.47 6.21 -5.55
N ASP A 80 -6.34 6.38 -6.56
CA ASP A 80 -7.34 5.38 -6.90
C ASP A 80 -6.80 4.52 -8.04
N ILE A 81 -6.63 3.22 -7.77
CA ILE A 81 -6.11 2.25 -8.72
C ILE A 81 -7.27 1.47 -9.30
N ALA A 82 -7.56 1.70 -10.57
CA ALA A 82 -8.65 1.02 -11.27
C ALA A 82 -8.43 -0.49 -11.33
N PRO A 83 -9.51 -1.30 -11.44
CA PRO A 83 -9.37 -2.73 -11.65
C PRO A 83 -8.44 -3.04 -12.81
N HIS A 84 -7.59 -4.06 -12.63
CA HIS A 84 -6.62 -4.54 -13.62
C HIS A 84 -5.57 -3.52 -14.07
N ARG A 85 -5.46 -2.39 -13.39
CA ARG A 85 -4.38 -1.46 -13.66
C ARG A 85 -3.11 -1.97 -13.00
N ARG A 86 -2.15 -2.40 -13.81
CA ARG A 86 -0.91 -3.03 -13.31
C ARG A 86 -0.04 -1.99 -12.60
N HIS A 87 0.36 -2.33 -11.39
CA HIS A 87 1.17 -1.45 -10.54
C HIS A 87 2.06 -2.26 -9.62
N ARG A 88 3.06 -1.58 -9.06
CA ARG A 88 3.98 -2.17 -8.08
C ARG A 88 4.52 -1.10 -7.15
N VAL A 89 4.94 -1.52 -5.97
CA VAL A 89 5.68 -0.66 -5.03
C VAL A 89 7.15 -0.81 -5.36
N ASP A 90 7.73 0.24 -5.95
CA ASP A 90 9.15 0.23 -6.34
C ASP A 90 10.06 0.45 -5.15
N TRP A 91 9.57 1.15 -4.12
CA TRP A 91 10.42 1.51 -2.99
C TRP A 91 9.57 1.97 -1.81
N THR A 92 10.00 1.63 -0.60
CA THR A 92 9.59 2.26 0.66
C THR A 92 10.85 2.60 1.44
N ALA A 93 10.80 3.65 2.26
CA ALA A 93 11.99 4.17 2.95
C ALA A 93 12.59 3.11 3.88
N PRO A 94 13.85 2.71 3.68
CA PRO A 94 14.49 1.73 4.55
C PRO A 94 14.65 2.26 5.98
N GLY A 95 14.43 1.38 6.97
CA GLY A 95 14.58 1.73 8.39
C GLY A 95 13.49 2.65 8.92
N GLU A 96 12.44 2.91 8.13
CA GLU A 96 11.32 3.75 8.50
C GLU A 96 10.02 2.96 8.46
N ILE A 97 9.03 3.42 9.22
CA ILE A 97 7.69 2.81 9.20
C ILE A 97 6.83 3.59 8.23
N THR A 98 6.40 2.91 7.16
CA THR A 98 5.49 3.45 6.16
C THR A 98 4.13 2.77 6.31
N ILE A 99 3.08 3.57 6.52
CA ILE A 99 1.73 3.08 6.78
C ILE A 99 0.82 3.44 5.61
N TRP A 100 0.20 2.41 5.03
CA TRP A 100 -0.78 2.54 3.96
C TRP A 100 -2.16 2.18 4.48
N LEU A 101 -3.17 2.92 4.04
CA LEU A 101 -4.57 2.52 4.17
C LEU A 101 -5.06 2.14 2.78
N ALA A 102 -5.46 0.89 2.61
CA ALA A 102 -5.95 0.38 1.34
C ALA A 102 -7.43 0.04 1.46
N VAL A 103 -8.24 0.61 0.56
CA VAL A 103 -9.67 0.32 0.45
C VAL A 103 -9.88 -0.42 -0.86
N HIS A 104 -10.18 -1.72 -0.76
CA HIS A 104 -10.49 -2.54 -1.92
C HIS A 104 -12.01 -2.55 -2.12
N TYR A 105 -12.45 -2.23 -3.33
CA TYR A 105 -13.88 -2.15 -3.64
C TYR A 105 -14.19 -2.95 -4.91
N ALA A 106 -15.39 -3.53 -4.94
CA ALA A 106 -15.83 -4.31 -6.08
C ALA A 106 -15.92 -3.43 -7.34
N ALA A 107 -15.50 -4.01 -8.45
CA ALA A 107 -15.54 -3.35 -9.75
C ALA A 107 -16.99 -3.12 -10.23
#